data_af2a4b17bf20c61837638100ddb71aff
#
_entry.id   af2a4b17bf20c61837638100ddb71aff
#
_cell.length_a   1.000
_cell.length_b   1.000
_cell.length_c   1.000
_cell.angle_alpha   90.00
_cell.angle_beta   90.00
_cell.angle_gamma   90.00
#
_symmetry.space_group_name_H-M   'P 1'
#
loop_
_entity.id
_entity.type
_entity.pdbx_description
1 polymer ?
#
loop_
_entity_poly.entity_id
_entity_poly.type
_entity_poly.pdbx_seq_one_letter_code
_entity_poly.pdbx_strand_id
1 'polypeptide(L)'
;MENNENCVYWELDKYQVSLLLKHVSKFKTENEEDKKLAESMAEELKKLFGWNEVHVSWKLTKKQAVFLSKYTAQLKCTDKDEEETMSLLTDDLSFLFLYLDALENPNRKNEDEEVAGYE
;
A
#
# COMPACT_ATOMS: atom_id res chain seq x y z
N MET A 1 9.60 -22.14 5.31
CA MET A 1 9.25 -21.70 5.19
C MET A 1 9.14 -20.88 5.29
N GLU A 2 9.09 -20.91 5.07
CA GLU A 2 8.84 -20.25 4.91
C GLU A 2 8.61 -19.23 4.94
N ASN A 3 8.56 -19.13 4.36
CA ASN A 3 8.19 -17.78 4.17
C ASN A 3 6.91 -17.44 4.82
N ASN A 4 6.96 -16.73 5.88
CA ASN A 4 5.78 -16.42 6.68
C ASN A 4 5.45 -14.93 6.62
N GLU A 5 5.80 -14.30 5.53
CA GLU A 5 5.49 -12.90 5.38
C GLU A 5 4.00 -12.70 5.22
N ASN A 6 3.42 -11.87 6.05
CA ASN A 6 2.01 -11.54 5.97
C ASN A 6 1.75 -10.56 4.83
N CYS A 7 0.60 -10.70 4.21
CA CYS A 7 0.25 -9.80 3.12
C CYS A 7 -1.26 -9.62 3.11
N VAL A 8 -1.70 -8.61 2.36
CA VAL A 8 -3.11 -8.35 2.16
C VAL A 8 -3.36 -8.18 0.67
N TYR A 9 -4.62 -8.34 0.28
CA TYR A 9 -5.03 -8.09 -1.09
C TYR A 9 -5.83 -6.79 -1.09
N TRP A 10 -5.36 -5.83 -1.86
CA TRP A 10 -5.95 -4.51 -1.95
C TRP A 10 -6.76 -4.45 -3.24
N GLU A 11 -8.06 -4.28 -3.11
CA GLU A 11 -8.94 -4.18 -4.27
C GLU A 11 -8.89 -2.79 -4.86
N LEU A 12 -8.62 -2.73 -6.14
CA LEU A 12 -8.46 -1.47 -6.85
C LEU A 12 -9.20 -1.52 -8.17
N ASP A 13 -9.70 -0.38 -8.61
CA ASP A 13 -10.25 -0.30 -9.97
C ASP A 13 -9.14 0.17 -10.92
N LYS A 14 -9.45 0.19 -12.21
CA LYS A 14 -8.45 0.54 -13.22
C LYS A 14 -7.89 1.93 -13.04
N TYR A 15 -8.74 2.87 -12.67
CA TYR A 15 -8.30 4.25 -12.48
C TYR A 15 -7.30 4.34 -11.33
N GLN A 16 -7.60 3.65 -10.24
CA GLN A 16 -6.71 3.64 -9.09
C GLN A 16 -5.37 2.99 -9.43
N VAL A 17 -5.43 1.88 -10.18
CA VAL A 17 -4.20 1.22 -10.61
C VAL A 17 -3.36 2.15 -11.47
N SER A 18 -4.00 2.85 -12.40
CA SER A 18 -3.28 3.76 -13.29
C SER A 18 -2.64 4.91 -12.52
N LEU A 19 -3.33 5.43 -11.49
CA LEU A 19 -2.76 6.49 -10.68
C LEU A 19 -1.57 6.01 -9.88
N LEU A 20 -1.70 4.84 -9.26
CA LEU A 20 -0.59 4.29 -8.50
C LEU A 20 0.62 4.03 -9.39
N LEU A 21 0.37 3.48 -10.58
CA LEU A 21 1.45 3.23 -11.52
C LEU A 21 2.14 4.51 -11.93
N LYS A 22 1.35 5.53 -12.22
CA LYS A 22 1.89 6.83 -12.64
C LYS A 22 2.80 7.40 -11.56
N HIS A 23 2.35 7.37 -10.31
CA HIS A 23 3.11 7.98 -9.23
C HIS A 23 4.28 7.12 -8.78
N VAL A 24 4.09 5.80 -8.72
CA VAL A 24 5.17 4.91 -8.29
C VAL A 24 6.37 5.05 -9.23
N SER A 25 6.11 5.16 -10.52
CA SER A 25 7.21 5.28 -11.48
C SER A 25 7.93 6.62 -11.39
N LYS A 26 7.36 7.58 -10.68
CA LYS A 26 7.95 8.91 -10.53
C LYS A 26 8.46 9.21 -9.15
N PHE A 27 8.38 8.25 -8.22
CA PHE A 27 8.88 8.47 -6.87
C PHE A 27 10.39 8.73 -6.90
N LYS A 28 10.80 9.71 -6.13
CA LYS A 28 12.23 10.00 -5.95
C LYS A 28 12.70 9.20 -4.74
N THR A 29 13.23 8.03 -5.02
CA THR A 29 13.65 7.13 -3.96
C THR A 29 14.97 7.56 -3.35
N GLU A 30 15.14 7.26 -2.07
CA GLU A 30 16.29 7.73 -1.31
C GLU A 30 17.47 6.78 -1.37
N ASN A 31 17.21 5.51 -1.73
CA ASN A 31 18.28 4.53 -1.75
C ASN A 31 17.96 3.46 -2.79
N GLU A 32 18.95 2.58 -3.02
CA GLU A 32 18.83 1.53 -4.04
C GLU A 32 17.72 0.55 -3.71
N GLU A 33 17.55 0.23 -2.43
CA GLU A 33 16.54 -0.73 -2.03
C GLU A 33 15.14 -0.21 -2.37
N ASP A 34 14.89 1.05 -2.05
CA ASP A 34 13.60 1.66 -2.38
C ASP A 34 13.40 1.75 -3.87
N LYS A 35 14.48 2.04 -4.61
CA LYS A 35 14.39 2.12 -6.06
C LYS A 35 13.97 0.80 -6.67
N LYS A 36 14.59 -0.29 -6.20
CA LYS A 36 14.25 -1.62 -6.69
C LYS A 36 12.82 -1.98 -6.33
N LEU A 37 12.40 -1.61 -5.13
CA LEU A 37 11.04 -1.88 -4.70
C LEU A 37 10.04 -1.13 -5.57
N ALA A 38 10.33 0.14 -5.87
CA ALA A 38 9.45 0.92 -6.73
C ALA A 38 9.35 0.30 -8.12
N GLU A 39 10.47 -0.16 -8.67
CA GLU A 39 10.47 -0.78 -9.98
C GLU A 39 9.66 -2.07 -9.99
N SER A 40 9.83 -2.87 -8.95
CA SER A 40 9.09 -4.11 -8.82
C SER A 40 7.59 -3.85 -8.73
N MET A 41 7.20 -2.86 -7.95
CA MET A 41 5.80 -2.53 -7.77
C MET A 41 5.20 -1.96 -9.05
N ALA A 42 5.97 -1.17 -9.78
CA ALA A 42 5.51 -0.64 -11.06
C ALA A 42 5.22 -1.78 -12.04
N GLU A 43 6.08 -2.80 -12.05
CA GLU A 43 5.86 -3.96 -12.92
C GLU A 43 4.57 -4.69 -12.54
N GLU A 44 4.34 -4.87 -11.25
CA GLU A 44 3.13 -5.53 -10.79
C GLU A 44 1.89 -4.74 -11.19
N LEU A 45 1.95 -3.42 -11.03
CA LEU A 45 0.82 -2.58 -11.39
C LEU A 45 0.55 -2.59 -12.89
N LYS A 46 1.60 -2.66 -13.71
CA LYS A 46 1.42 -2.77 -15.15
C LYS A 46 0.67 -4.03 -15.52
N LYS A 47 1.00 -5.13 -14.86
CA LYS A 47 0.32 -6.39 -15.13
C LYS A 47 -1.15 -6.30 -14.73
N LEU A 48 -1.43 -5.71 -13.58
CA LEU A 48 -2.81 -5.56 -13.13
C LEU A 48 -3.60 -4.67 -14.07
N PHE A 49 -2.98 -3.60 -14.53
CA PHE A 49 -3.65 -2.67 -15.44
C PHE A 49 -4.00 -3.35 -16.75
N GLY A 50 -3.21 -4.34 -17.17
CA GLY A 50 -3.42 -5.05 -18.42
C GLY A 50 -4.52 -6.09 -18.36
N TRP A 51 -5.02 -6.44 -17.17
CA TRP A 51 -6.08 -7.42 -17.05
C TRP A 51 -7.40 -6.85 -17.54
N ASN A 52 -8.30 -7.73 -17.98
CA ASN A 52 -9.61 -7.31 -18.47
C ASN A 52 -10.64 -7.11 -17.36
N GLU A 53 -10.23 -7.21 -16.12
CA GLU A 53 -11.14 -7.06 -14.99
C GLU A 53 -11.32 -5.59 -14.65
N VAL A 54 -12.55 -5.23 -14.25
CA VAL A 54 -12.82 -3.88 -13.79
C VAL A 54 -12.14 -3.64 -12.46
N HIS A 55 -12.15 -4.63 -11.60
CA HIS A 55 -11.48 -4.56 -10.30
C HIS A 55 -10.40 -5.63 -10.24
N VAL A 56 -9.29 -5.29 -9.63
CA VAL A 56 -8.18 -6.22 -9.45
C VAL A 56 -7.76 -6.20 -8.00
N SER A 57 -7.14 -7.29 -7.57
CA SER A 57 -6.60 -7.41 -6.21
C SER A 57 -5.09 -7.39 -6.29
N TRP A 58 -4.49 -6.44 -5.58
CA TRP A 58 -3.04 -6.30 -5.56
C TRP A 58 -2.51 -6.81 -4.22
N LYS A 59 -1.64 -7.79 -4.29
CA LYS A 59 -1.04 -8.37 -3.09
C LYS A 59 0.04 -7.45 -2.56
N LEU A 60 -0.10 -7.03 -1.32
CA LEU A 60 0.86 -6.14 -0.68
C LEU A 60 1.44 -6.78 0.56
N THR A 61 2.76 -6.69 0.69
CA THR A 61 3.44 -7.03 1.94
C THR A 61 3.51 -5.78 2.79
N LYS A 62 3.88 -5.97 4.07
CA LYS A 62 4.05 -4.83 4.96
C LYS A 62 5.10 -3.85 4.42
N LYS A 63 6.18 -4.38 3.89
CA LYS A 63 7.25 -3.55 3.34
C LYS A 63 6.73 -2.66 2.22
N GLN A 64 5.91 -3.23 1.34
CA GLN A 64 5.33 -2.47 0.24
C GLN A 64 4.36 -1.42 0.75
N ALA A 65 3.55 -1.77 1.75
CA ALA A 65 2.59 -0.82 2.31
C ALA A 65 3.29 0.36 2.96
N VAL A 66 4.37 0.08 3.71
CA VAL A 66 5.16 1.14 4.33
C VAL A 66 5.76 2.05 3.25
N PHE A 67 6.31 1.44 2.21
CA PHE A 67 6.90 2.19 1.12
C PHE A 67 5.89 3.13 0.49
N LEU A 68 4.71 2.61 0.17
CA LEU A 68 3.67 3.43 -0.45
C LEU A 68 3.20 4.53 0.47
N SER A 69 3.01 4.22 1.75
CA SER A 69 2.57 5.24 2.71
C SER A 69 3.57 6.38 2.79
N LYS A 70 4.86 6.03 2.82
CA LYS A 70 5.91 7.02 2.92
C LYS A 70 5.92 7.96 1.71
N TYR A 71 5.89 7.38 0.52
CA TYR A 71 6.05 8.19 -0.68
C TYR A 71 4.75 8.84 -1.14
N THR A 72 3.59 8.21 -0.92
CA THR A 72 2.34 8.87 -1.29
C THR A 72 2.07 10.08 -0.40
N ALA A 73 2.52 10.06 0.85
CA ALA A 73 2.33 11.20 1.74
C ALA A 73 3.06 12.43 1.24
N GLN A 74 4.07 12.26 0.39
CA GLN A 74 4.85 13.36 -0.13
C GLN A 74 4.37 13.85 -1.49
N LEU A 75 3.37 13.19 -2.06
CA LEU A 75 2.91 13.54 -3.39
C LEU A 75 2.12 14.84 -3.38
N LYS A 76 2.28 15.60 -4.45
CA LYS A 76 1.49 16.79 -4.69
C LYS A 76 0.80 16.61 -6.03
N CYS A 77 -0.51 16.55 -6.00
CA CYS A 77 -1.30 16.41 -7.21
C CYS A 77 -1.80 17.77 -7.64
N THR A 78 -1.76 18.00 -8.94
CA THR A 78 -2.27 19.25 -9.49
C THR A 78 -3.73 19.13 -9.87
N ASP A 79 -4.18 17.91 -10.14
CA ASP A 79 -5.55 17.63 -10.51
C ASP A 79 -6.34 17.29 -9.25
N LYS A 80 -7.46 18.00 -9.06
CA LYS A 80 -8.26 17.80 -7.86
C LYS A 80 -8.81 16.39 -7.75
N ASP A 81 -9.24 15.83 -8.88
CA ASP A 81 -9.77 14.47 -8.88
C ASP A 81 -8.71 13.46 -8.48
N GLU A 82 -7.49 13.63 -9.00
CA GLU A 82 -6.40 12.77 -8.62
C GLU A 82 -6.08 12.91 -7.15
N GLU A 83 -6.10 14.15 -6.66
CA GLU A 83 -5.80 14.41 -5.25
C GLU A 83 -6.79 13.68 -4.34
N GLU A 84 -8.06 13.77 -4.66
CA GLU A 84 -9.08 13.10 -3.87
C GLU A 84 -8.90 11.59 -3.88
N THR A 85 -8.65 11.04 -5.07
CA THR A 85 -8.46 9.61 -5.18
C THR A 85 -7.21 9.15 -4.43
N MET A 86 -6.12 9.90 -4.57
CA MET A 86 -4.88 9.54 -3.86
C MET A 86 -5.05 9.68 -2.36
N SER A 87 -5.86 10.63 -1.90
CA SER A 87 -6.15 10.76 -0.48
C SER A 87 -6.87 9.54 0.04
N LEU A 88 -7.85 9.05 -0.70
CA LEU A 88 -8.57 7.84 -0.32
C LEU A 88 -7.64 6.63 -0.31
N LEU A 89 -6.77 6.54 -1.32
CA LEU A 89 -5.82 5.44 -1.38
C LEU A 89 -4.84 5.49 -0.21
N THR A 90 -4.43 6.68 0.18
CA THR A 90 -3.52 6.84 1.32
C THR A 90 -4.20 6.40 2.61
N ASP A 91 -5.49 6.74 2.77
CA ASP A 91 -6.24 6.30 3.94
C ASP A 91 -6.33 4.78 3.97
N ASP A 92 -6.63 4.17 2.82
CA ASP A 92 -6.68 2.71 2.73
C ASP A 92 -5.35 2.09 3.12
N LEU A 93 -4.26 2.68 2.64
CA LEU A 93 -2.93 2.18 2.95
C LEU A 93 -2.66 2.19 4.45
N SER A 94 -3.12 3.23 5.13
CA SER A 94 -2.96 3.31 6.58
C SER A 94 -3.65 2.15 7.28
N PHE A 95 -4.87 1.83 6.86
CA PHE A 95 -5.60 0.70 7.44
C PHE A 95 -4.91 -0.62 7.12
N LEU A 96 -4.45 -0.77 5.88
CA LEU A 96 -3.76 -2.00 5.49
C LEU A 96 -2.49 -2.18 6.30
N PHE A 97 -1.76 -1.10 6.50
CA PHE A 97 -0.53 -1.16 7.29
C PHE A 97 -0.83 -1.56 8.73
N LEU A 98 -1.87 -0.97 9.32
CA LEU A 98 -2.24 -1.30 10.70
C LEU A 98 -2.66 -2.76 10.80
N TYR A 99 -3.39 -3.25 9.81
CA TYR A 99 -3.80 -4.65 9.79
C TYR A 99 -2.60 -5.58 9.75
N LEU A 100 -1.64 -5.28 8.87
CA LEU A 100 -0.44 -6.09 8.74
C LEU A 100 0.40 -6.03 10.01
N ASP A 101 0.50 -4.85 10.61
CA ASP A 101 1.24 -4.71 11.85
C ASP A 101 0.61 -5.54 12.97
N ALA A 102 -0.72 -5.56 13.02
CA ALA A 102 -1.42 -6.35 14.03
C ALA A 102 -1.17 -7.85 13.82
N LEU A 103 -1.08 -8.29 12.57
CA LEU A 103 -0.79 -9.70 12.29
C LEU A 103 0.60 -10.09 12.75
N GLU A 104 1.56 -9.18 12.61
CA GLU A 104 2.93 -9.45 13.00
C GLU A 104 3.14 -9.32 14.51
N ASN A 105 2.31 -8.54 15.18
CA ASN A 105 2.46 -8.26 16.60
C ASN A 105 1.17 -8.57 17.37
N PRO A 106 0.71 -9.82 17.36
CA PRO A 106 -0.56 -10.15 18.02
C PRO A 106 -0.53 -9.93 19.53
N ASN A 107 0.62 -10.14 20.17
CA ASN A 107 0.72 -9.92 21.60
C ASN A 107 0.55 -8.45 21.96
N ARG A 108 1.13 -7.60 21.15
CA ARG A 108 1.00 -6.17 21.37
C ARG A 108 -0.46 -5.73 21.26
N LYS A 109 -1.17 -6.28 20.27
CA LYS A 109 -2.58 -5.97 20.11
C LYS A 109 -3.39 -6.42 21.32
N ASN A 110 -3.07 -7.63 21.82
CA ASN A 110 -3.76 -8.15 22.97
C ASN A 110 -3.55 -7.28 24.19
N GLU A 111 -2.34 -6.79 24.37
CA GLU A 111 -2.04 -5.89 25.48
C GLU A 111 -2.87 -4.63 25.40
N ASP A 112 -2.98 -4.07 24.20
CA ASP A 112 -3.77 -2.88 24.01
C ASP A 112 -5.22 -3.13 24.34
N GLU A 113 -5.74 -4.28 23.93
CA GLU A 113 -7.11 -4.63 24.19
C GLU A 113 -7.36 -4.81 25.68
N GLU A 114 -6.41 -5.41 26.37
CA GLU A 114 -6.55 -5.59 27.81
C GLU A 114 -6.61 -4.27 28.53
N VAL A 115 -5.72 -3.36 28.14
CA VAL A 115 -5.71 -2.03 28.73
C VAL A 115 -7.04 -1.34 28.52
N ALA A 116 -7.56 -1.42 27.29
CA ALA A 116 -8.85 -0.83 26.96
C ALA A 116 -9.96 -1.48 27.79
N GLY A 117 -9.85 -2.77 28.03
CA GLY A 117 -10.86 -3.50 28.76
C GLY A 117 -11.03 -3.04 30.18
N TYR A 118 -10.02 -2.46 30.77
CA TYR A 118 -10.08 -1.98 32.14
C TYR A 118 -10.72 -0.62 32.29
N GLU A 119 -10.85 0.05 31.19
CA GLU A 119 -11.47 1.36 31.23
C GLU A 119 -12.97 1.26 31.19
#